data_d01758d46147ff77539e6e47f2d18adf
#
_entry.id   d01758d46147ff77539e6e47f2d18adf
#
_cell.length_a   1.000
_cell.length_b   1.000
_cell.length_c   1.000
_cell.angle_alpha   90.00
_cell.angle_beta   90.00
_cell.angle_gamma   90.00
#
_symmetry.space_group_name_H-M   'P 1'
#
loop_
_entity.id
_entity.type
_entity.pdbx_description
1 polymer ?
#
loop_
_entity_poly.entity_id
_entity_poly.type
_entity_poly.pdbx_seq_one_letter_code
_entity_poly.pdbx_strand_id
1 'polypeptide(L)'
;MNKAKLVKAVADRIGSRQQAADAVDAVLDAILRAVVSGERVSVTGFGSFEKVDRPARFARNPQTGQRVHVKRTSVPRFRAGQGFKDLVDGSKQLPAPEQVAVRKAPKGTLSGPGAQPETLAD
;
A
#
# COMPACT_ATOMS: atom_id res chain seq x y z
N MET A 1 16.09 -0.51 0.75
CA MET A 1 15.53 0.84 0.97
C MET A 1 14.79 0.86 2.29
N ASN A 2 14.99 1.91 3.05
CA ASN A 2 14.26 2.09 4.30
C ASN A 2 13.41 3.36 4.21
N LYS A 3 12.72 3.71 5.30
CA LYS A 3 11.84 4.88 5.30
C LYS A 3 12.58 6.17 4.99
N ALA A 4 13.78 6.34 5.55
CA ALA A 4 14.57 7.55 5.29
C ALA A 4 14.91 7.70 3.81
N LYS A 5 15.26 6.61 3.16
CA LYS A 5 15.58 6.62 1.75
C LYS A 5 14.32 6.83 0.89
N LEU A 6 13.19 6.31 1.33
CA LEU A 6 11.91 6.55 0.68
C LEU A 6 11.53 8.03 0.76
N VAL A 7 11.72 8.66 1.92
CA VAL A 7 11.47 10.09 2.09
C VAL A 7 12.36 10.91 1.15
N LYS A 8 13.64 10.53 1.03
CA LYS A 8 14.54 11.22 0.13
C LYS A 8 14.08 11.13 -1.33
N ALA A 9 13.62 9.95 -1.75
CA ALA A 9 13.13 9.77 -3.11
C ALA A 9 11.90 10.65 -3.38
N VAL A 10 11.01 10.78 -2.41
CA VAL A 10 9.84 11.66 -2.52
C VAL A 10 10.27 13.12 -2.52
N ALA A 11 11.23 13.49 -1.66
CA ALA A 11 11.73 14.86 -1.60
C ALA A 11 12.34 15.32 -2.92
N ASP A 12 13.02 14.42 -3.61
CA ASP A 12 13.60 14.73 -4.93
C ASP A 12 12.53 15.11 -5.93
N ARG A 13 11.31 14.65 -5.76
CA ARG A 13 10.21 14.97 -6.67
C ARG A 13 9.43 16.22 -6.27
N ILE A 14 9.22 16.43 -4.96
CA ILE A 14 8.38 17.54 -4.50
C ILE A 14 9.18 18.74 -4.00
N GLY A 15 10.51 18.60 -3.89
CA GLY A 15 11.40 19.73 -3.63
C GLY A 15 11.57 20.13 -2.19
N SER A 16 10.86 19.51 -1.24
CA SER A 16 10.98 19.83 0.17
C SER A 16 11.10 18.56 0.98
N ARG A 17 12.19 18.45 1.77
CA ARG A 17 12.40 17.28 2.60
C ARG A 17 11.35 17.17 3.72
N GLN A 18 10.98 18.30 4.31
CA GLN A 18 9.98 18.30 5.37
C GLN A 18 8.62 17.89 4.83
N GLN A 19 8.21 18.46 3.70
CA GLN A 19 6.94 18.08 3.09
C GLN A 19 6.95 16.63 2.65
N ALA A 20 8.08 16.13 2.16
CA ALA A 20 8.19 14.73 1.77
C ALA A 20 8.04 13.80 2.98
N ALA A 21 8.68 14.14 4.09
CA ALA A 21 8.57 13.34 5.31
C ALA A 21 7.12 13.32 5.80
N ASP A 22 6.48 14.48 5.83
CA ASP A 22 5.08 14.58 6.26
C ASP A 22 4.16 13.81 5.33
N ALA A 23 4.39 13.88 4.03
CA ALA A 23 3.57 13.18 3.05
C ALA A 23 3.71 11.66 3.17
N VAL A 24 4.93 11.17 3.30
CA VAL A 24 5.18 9.73 3.47
C VAL A 24 4.52 9.23 4.75
N ASP A 25 4.69 9.96 5.84
CA ASP A 25 4.08 9.59 7.11
C ASP A 25 2.56 9.57 7.00
N ALA A 26 1.99 10.59 6.36
CA ALA A 26 0.52 10.67 6.23
C ALA A 26 -0.03 9.53 5.40
N VAL A 27 0.62 9.17 4.29
CA VAL A 27 0.16 8.07 3.44
C VAL A 27 0.25 6.74 4.17
N LEU A 28 1.39 6.47 4.80
CA LEU A 28 1.58 5.21 5.52
C LEU A 28 0.62 5.09 6.68
N ASP A 29 0.41 6.18 7.43
CA ASP A 29 -0.53 6.20 8.54
C ASP A 29 -1.95 5.95 8.09
N ALA A 30 -2.37 6.59 6.99
CA ALA A 30 -3.71 6.39 6.45
C ALA A 30 -3.97 4.95 6.04
N ILE A 31 -2.99 4.32 5.37
CA ILE A 31 -3.10 2.93 4.97
C ILE A 31 -3.17 2.02 6.19
N LEU A 32 -2.29 2.26 7.15
CA LEU A 32 -2.22 1.43 8.36
C LEU A 32 -3.52 1.47 9.13
N ARG A 33 -4.08 2.67 9.36
CA ARG A 33 -5.32 2.82 10.11
C ARG A 33 -6.50 2.19 9.39
N ALA A 34 -6.57 2.33 8.07
CA ALA A 34 -7.63 1.73 7.28
C ALA A 34 -7.59 0.21 7.38
N VAL A 35 -6.42 -0.38 7.21
CA VAL A 35 -6.26 -1.83 7.27
C VAL A 35 -6.59 -2.36 8.68
N VAL A 36 -6.12 -1.68 9.70
CA VAL A 36 -6.42 -2.07 11.10
C VAL A 36 -7.92 -2.10 11.35
N SER A 37 -8.66 -1.15 10.78
CA SER A 37 -10.11 -1.11 10.95
C SER A 37 -10.86 -2.11 10.07
N GLY A 38 -10.15 -2.86 9.22
CA GLY A 38 -10.76 -3.84 8.33
C GLY A 38 -11.11 -3.30 6.96
N GLU A 39 -10.77 -2.08 6.68
CA GLU A 39 -11.03 -1.47 5.39
C GLU A 39 -9.96 -1.85 4.38
N ARG A 40 -10.38 -2.21 3.17
CA ARG A 40 -9.43 -2.52 2.09
C ARG A 40 -9.02 -1.23 1.40
N VAL A 41 -7.70 -1.06 1.24
CA VAL A 41 -7.14 0.09 0.53
C VAL A 41 -6.71 -0.38 -0.85
N SER A 42 -7.38 0.09 -1.89
CA SER A 42 -7.11 -0.33 -3.26
C SER A 42 -6.62 0.87 -4.08
N VAL A 43 -5.44 0.73 -4.66
CA VAL A 43 -4.85 1.77 -5.52
C VAL A 43 -4.66 1.16 -6.91
N THR A 44 -5.42 1.69 -7.86
CA THR A 44 -5.43 1.15 -9.22
C THR A 44 -4.04 1.15 -9.84
N GLY A 45 -3.64 0.01 -10.38
CA GLY A 45 -2.33 -0.15 -11.01
C GLY A 45 -1.19 -0.42 -10.05
N PHE A 46 -1.41 -0.23 -8.76
CA PHE A 46 -0.40 -0.48 -7.72
C PHE A 46 -0.69 -1.77 -6.97
N GLY A 47 -1.85 -1.82 -6.33
CA GLY A 47 -2.23 -3.00 -5.56
C GLY A 47 -3.22 -2.66 -4.48
N SER A 48 -3.48 -3.62 -3.62
CA SER A 48 -4.42 -3.44 -2.51
C SER A 48 -3.84 -3.97 -1.22
N PHE A 49 -4.18 -3.28 -0.13
CA PHE A 49 -3.83 -3.67 1.23
C PHE A 49 -5.10 -4.13 1.93
N GLU A 50 -5.02 -5.23 2.65
CA GLU A 50 -6.19 -5.76 3.34
C GLU A 50 -5.80 -6.50 4.59
N LYS A 51 -6.77 -6.70 5.47
CA LYS A 51 -6.61 -7.48 6.69
C LYS A 51 -7.13 -8.88 6.44
N VAL A 52 -6.32 -9.87 6.73
CA VAL A 52 -6.70 -11.27 6.54
C VAL A 52 -6.79 -11.94 7.89
N ASP A 53 -7.94 -12.53 8.17
CA ASP A 53 -8.13 -13.29 9.39
C ASP A 53 -7.66 -14.72 9.16
N ARG A 54 -6.83 -15.20 10.09
CA ARG A 54 -6.36 -16.57 10.07
C ARG A 54 -6.98 -17.30 11.25
N PRO A 55 -7.82 -18.32 11.00
CA PRO A 55 -8.48 -19.01 12.10
C PRO A 55 -7.49 -19.81 12.93
N ALA A 56 -7.89 -20.12 14.14
CA ALA A 56 -7.12 -21.00 15.00
C ALA A 56 -6.98 -22.36 14.32
N ARG A 57 -5.83 -22.96 14.45
CA ARG A 57 -5.57 -24.26 13.85
C ARG A 57 -4.48 -24.99 14.62
N PHE A 58 -4.32 -26.27 14.32
CA PHE A 58 -3.20 -27.04 14.84
C PHE A 58 -2.11 -27.11 13.77
N ALA A 59 -0.88 -27.00 14.21
CA ALA A 59 0.27 -27.12 13.35
C ALA A 59 1.27 -28.07 14.01
N ARG A 60 2.19 -28.60 13.22
CA ARG A 60 3.22 -29.49 13.74
C ARG A 60 4.51 -28.73 13.87
N ASN A 61 5.15 -28.86 15.04
CA ASN A 61 6.46 -28.25 15.26
C ASN A 61 7.48 -29.05 14.44
N PRO A 62 8.20 -28.41 13.50
CA PRO A 62 9.14 -29.11 12.63
C PRO A 62 10.34 -29.71 13.39
N GLN A 63 10.67 -29.17 14.56
CA GLN A 63 11.81 -29.67 15.34
C GLN A 63 11.45 -30.85 16.22
N THR A 64 10.28 -30.83 16.86
CA THR A 64 9.88 -31.85 17.81
C THR A 64 8.83 -32.80 17.27
N GLY A 65 8.18 -32.46 16.17
CA GLY A 65 7.07 -33.23 15.64
C GLY A 65 5.78 -33.11 16.45
N GLN A 66 5.78 -32.31 17.51
CA GLN A 66 4.61 -32.15 18.35
C GLN A 66 3.56 -31.27 17.70
N ARG A 67 2.31 -31.57 18.01
CA ARG A 67 1.17 -30.80 17.57
C ARG A 67 1.03 -29.56 18.43
N VAL A 68 0.97 -28.38 17.81
CA VAL A 68 0.90 -27.11 18.51
C VAL A 68 -0.38 -26.39 18.13
N HIS A 69 -1.05 -25.79 19.09
CA HIS A 69 -2.23 -24.97 18.81
C HIS A 69 -1.80 -23.57 18.41
N VAL A 70 -2.19 -23.14 17.20
CA VAL A 70 -1.94 -21.80 16.72
C VAL A 70 -3.22 -21.00 16.90
N LYS A 71 -3.12 -19.91 17.66
CA LYS A 71 -4.28 -19.08 17.97
C LYS A 71 -4.76 -18.34 16.72
N ARG A 72 -6.05 -17.99 16.73
CA ARG A 72 -6.60 -17.11 15.72
C ARG A 72 -5.84 -15.78 15.73
N THR A 73 -5.54 -15.28 14.54
CA THR A 73 -4.83 -14.02 14.39
C THR A 73 -5.27 -13.30 13.10
N SER A 74 -4.92 -12.03 12.99
CA SER A 74 -5.15 -11.24 11.80
C SER A 74 -3.83 -10.66 11.33
N VAL A 75 -3.63 -10.65 10.02
CA VAL A 75 -2.39 -10.14 9.44
C VAL A 75 -2.70 -9.20 8.29
N PRO A 76 -1.84 -8.20 8.04
CA PRO A 76 -1.97 -7.39 6.84
C PRO A 76 -1.48 -8.18 5.63
N ARG A 77 -2.07 -7.90 4.48
CA ARG A 77 -1.66 -8.52 3.22
C ARG A 77 -1.67 -7.48 2.12
N PHE A 78 -0.62 -7.49 1.29
CA PHE A 78 -0.55 -6.67 0.10
C PHE A 78 -0.68 -7.57 -1.13
N ARG A 79 -1.57 -7.21 -2.05
CA ARG A 79 -1.71 -7.88 -3.33
C ARG A 79 -1.37 -6.89 -4.43
N ALA A 80 -0.32 -7.19 -5.19
CA ALA A 80 0.11 -6.33 -6.28
C ALA A 80 -0.95 -6.29 -7.38
N GLY A 81 -1.18 -5.11 -7.93
CA GLY A 81 -2.02 -4.94 -9.09
C GLY A 81 -1.34 -5.42 -10.35
N GLN A 82 -2.12 -5.61 -11.42
CA GLN A 82 -1.56 -6.14 -12.67
C GLN A 82 -0.50 -5.19 -13.24
N GLY A 83 -0.72 -3.87 -13.15
CA GLY A 83 0.26 -2.91 -13.65
C GLY A 83 1.60 -3.03 -12.94
N PHE A 84 1.58 -3.21 -11.61
CA PHE A 84 2.80 -3.40 -10.84
C PHE A 84 3.50 -4.71 -11.24
N LYS A 85 2.72 -5.78 -11.36
CA LYS A 85 3.28 -7.07 -11.77
C LYS A 85 3.93 -6.99 -13.14
N ASP A 86 3.31 -6.30 -14.08
CA ASP A 86 3.84 -6.15 -15.44
C ASP A 86 5.17 -5.41 -15.46
N LEU A 87 5.33 -4.42 -14.60
CA LEU A 87 6.58 -3.69 -14.48
C LEU A 87 7.66 -4.57 -13.87
N VAL A 88 7.30 -5.35 -12.86
CA VAL A 88 8.27 -6.22 -12.17
C VAL A 88 8.75 -7.34 -13.07
N ASP A 89 7.86 -7.95 -13.85
CA ASP A 89 8.22 -9.10 -14.70
C ASP A 89 8.78 -8.67 -16.07
N GLY A 90 8.80 -7.35 -16.35
CA GLY A 90 9.35 -6.85 -17.60
C GLY A 90 8.37 -6.79 -18.75
N SER A 91 7.10 -7.13 -18.54
CA SER A 91 6.08 -7.05 -19.58
C SER A 91 5.84 -5.61 -20.03
N LYS A 92 6.03 -4.67 -19.12
CA LYS A 92 5.94 -3.24 -19.40
C LYS A 92 7.20 -2.57 -18.89
N GLN A 93 7.59 -1.48 -19.56
CA GLN A 93 8.76 -0.72 -19.17
C GLN A 93 8.37 0.40 -18.20
N LEU A 94 9.26 0.69 -17.26
CA LEU A 94 9.09 1.83 -16.39
C LEU A 94 9.09 3.11 -17.21
N PRO A 95 8.26 4.09 -16.86
CA PRO A 95 8.32 5.40 -17.49
C PRO A 95 9.63 6.11 -17.09
N ALA A 96 9.92 7.24 -17.76
CA ALA A 96 11.08 8.03 -17.41
C ALA A 96 11.06 8.43 -15.94
N PRO A 97 12.25 8.62 -15.31
CA PRO A 97 12.28 8.89 -13.86
C PRO A 97 11.47 10.09 -13.40
N GLU A 98 11.26 11.09 -14.26
CA GLU A 98 10.46 12.27 -13.92
C GLU A 98 8.95 12.02 -14.03
N GLN A 99 8.54 10.87 -14.52
CA GLN A 99 7.14 10.52 -14.64
C GLN A 99 6.74 9.58 -13.51
N VAL A 100 5.44 9.60 -13.15
CA VAL A 100 4.92 8.76 -12.08
C VAL A 100 4.50 7.42 -12.67
N ALA A 101 5.02 6.33 -12.11
CA ALA A 101 4.71 4.99 -12.57
C ALA A 101 3.33 4.52 -12.12
N VAL A 102 2.79 5.11 -11.06
CA VAL A 102 1.47 4.79 -10.55
C VAL A 102 0.43 5.54 -11.36
N ARG A 103 -0.68 4.89 -11.63
CA ARG A 103 -1.76 5.50 -12.39
C ARG A 103 -2.31 6.73 -11.66
N LYS A 104 -2.36 7.87 -12.36
CA LYS A 104 -2.89 9.10 -11.78
C LYS A 104 -4.40 9.03 -11.67
N ALA A 105 -4.95 9.68 -10.64
CA ALA A 105 -6.39 9.85 -10.51
C ALA A 105 -6.91 10.69 -11.68
N PRO A 106 -8.10 10.38 -12.20
CA PRO A 106 -8.69 11.18 -13.26
C PRO A 106 -8.92 12.61 -12.79
N LYS A 107 -8.81 13.56 -13.70
CA LYS A 107 -9.11 14.94 -13.41
C LYS A 107 -10.56 15.06 -12.97
N GLY A 108 -10.81 15.90 -11.99
CA GLY A 108 -12.14 16.14 -11.48
C GLY A 108 -12.53 15.27 -10.31
N THR A 109 -11.82 14.21 -10.06
CA THR A 109 -12.14 13.35 -8.91
C THR A 109 -11.79 14.02 -7.60
N LEU A 110 -10.86 14.97 -7.66
CA LEU A 110 -10.48 15.67 -6.47
C LEU A 110 -11.31 16.86 -6.17
N SER A 111 -12.08 17.24 -6.95
CA SER A 111 -12.78 18.31 -6.87
C SER A 111 -13.04 18.93 -5.69
N GLY A 112 -12.84 19.35 -5.71
CA GLY A 112 -13.02 19.77 -5.04
C GLY A 112 -13.55 20.42 -4.51
N PRO A 113 -13.53 21.31 -4.42
CA PRO A 113 -13.87 21.73 -3.36
C PRO A 113 -15.15 21.25 -3.07
N GLY A 114 -15.17 20.84 -3.12
CA GLY A 114 -16.09 20.33 -2.89
C GLY A 114 -16.43 19.36 -3.30
N ALA A 115 -16.35 19.39 -3.59
CA ALA A 115 -16.51 18.45 -3.84
C ALA A 115 -16.29 17.51 -3.57
N GLN A 116 -16.25 17.59 -3.47
CA GLN A 116 -16.15 16.65 -3.29
C GLN A 116 -15.88 15.84 -2.90
N PRO A 117 -15.87 15.97 -2.66
CA PRO A 117 -15.39 15.10 -2.40
C PRO A 117 -15.58 14.22 -2.20
N GLU A 118 -15.83 14.30 -2.06
CA GLU A 118 -15.93 13.40 -1.89
C GLU A 118 -16.03 12.52 -2.14
N THR A 119 -16.24 12.56 -2.33
CA THR A 119 -16.29 11.71 -2.60
C THR A 119 -15.71 10.86 -2.75
N LEU A 120 -15.36 10.98 -2.69
CA LEU A 120 -14.64 10.17 -2.85
C LEU A 120 -14.62 9.09 -2.95
N ALA A 121 -14.73 8.92 -3.17
CA ALA A 121 -14.67 7.89 -3.30
C ALA A 121 -14.43 7.13 -3.72
N ASP A 122 -14.45 6.95 -3.84
CA ASP A 122 -14.24 6.06 -4.12
C ASP A 122 -14.10 5.45 -4.06
#